data_d01c511584cf2b7ee48469f8baeb62d3
#
_entry.id   d01c511584cf2b7ee48469f8baeb62d3
#
_cell.length_a   1.000
_cell.length_b   1.000
_cell.length_c   1.000
_cell.angle_alpha   90.00
_cell.angle_beta   90.00
_cell.angle_gamma   90.00
#
_symmetry.space_group_name_H-M   'P 1'
#
loop_
_entity.id
_entity.type
_entity.pdbx_description
1 polymer ?
#
loop_
_entity_poly.entity_id
_entity_poly.type
_entity_poly.pdbx_seq_one_letter_code
_entity_poly.pdbx_strand_id
1 'polypeptide(L)'
;TVSLVREADGSYPLVYGTLVAPDGTTRHLDRSAFSVEVTDTWTSPTTGAEYPAGWTISLPGEDLTIDLRPTVADQELDTRATTGVVYWEGSQVVRATRDGIPLGGQAYVELTGYAPTILAGP
;
A
#
# COMPACT_ATOMS: atom_id res chain seq x y z
N THR A 1 -8.56 -6.41 1.50
CA THR A 1 -8.04 -5.11 1.04
C THR A 1 -7.90 -4.15 2.21
N VAL A 2 -6.95 -3.23 2.13
CA VAL A 2 -6.84 -2.10 3.05
C VAL A 2 -6.60 -0.83 2.24
N SER A 3 -7.12 0.28 2.72
CA SER A 3 -6.98 1.60 2.10
C SER A 3 -6.66 2.65 3.15
N LEU A 4 -5.70 3.50 2.82
CA LEU A 4 -5.28 4.61 3.66
C LEU A 4 -5.32 5.89 2.82
N VAL A 5 -6.15 6.84 3.21
CA VAL A 5 -6.18 8.17 2.59
C VAL A 5 -5.25 9.08 3.38
N ARG A 6 -4.23 9.62 2.72
CA ARG A 6 -3.22 10.47 3.32
C ARG A 6 -3.44 11.93 2.93
N GLU A 7 -3.36 12.81 3.91
CA GLU A 7 -3.36 14.26 3.69
C GLU A 7 -1.93 14.80 3.49
N ALA A 8 -1.85 16.02 2.98
CA ALA A 8 -0.57 16.68 2.73
C ALA A 8 0.28 16.89 3.99
N ASP A 9 -0.35 16.97 5.16
CA ASP A 9 0.34 17.10 6.47
C ASP A 9 0.85 15.76 7.01
N GLY A 10 0.65 14.66 6.26
CA GLY A 10 1.06 13.31 6.65
C GLY A 10 0.05 12.56 7.52
N SER A 11 -1.06 13.19 7.89
CA SER A 11 -2.13 12.51 8.62
C SER A 11 -2.93 11.55 7.72
N TYR A 12 -3.62 10.60 8.35
CA TYR A 12 -4.47 9.61 7.69
C TYR A 12 -5.91 9.73 8.20
N PRO A 13 -6.72 10.66 7.64
CA PRO A 13 -8.08 10.87 8.11
C PRO A 13 -9.00 9.69 7.87
N LEU A 14 -8.71 8.86 6.88
CA LEU A 14 -9.51 7.70 6.53
C LEU A 14 -8.62 6.46 6.37
N VAL A 15 -8.89 5.46 7.19
CA VAL A 15 -8.24 4.15 7.16
C VAL A 15 -9.31 3.09 7.28
N TYR A 16 -9.41 2.19 6.32
CA TYR A 16 -10.41 1.13 6.30
C TYR A 16 -9.93 -0.06 5.49
N GLY A 17 -10.65 -1.16 5.61
CA GLY A 17 -10.37 -2.35 4.81
C GLY A 17 -11.53 -3.32 4.80
N THR A 18 -11.35 -4.41 4.10
CA THR A 18 -12.29 -5.52 4.04
C THR A 18 -11.53 -6.84 4.06
N LEU A 19 -11.94 -7.71 4.95
CA LEU A 19 -11.50 -9.10 4.98
C LEU A 19 -12.56 -9.97 4.30
N VAL A 20 -12.14 -10.80 3.34
CA VAL A 20 -13.01 -11.74 2.63
C VAL A 20 -12.61 -13.15 3.03
N ALA A 21 -13.54 -13.89 3.59
CA ALA A 21 -13.34 -15.31 3.93
C ALA A 21 -13.39 -16.21 2.69
N PRO A 22 -12.89 -17.45 2.76
CA PRO A 22 -12.92 -18.38 1.62
C PRO A 22 -14.32 -18.67 1.07
N ASP A 23 -15.37 -18.58 1.90
CA ASP A 23 -16.76 -18.74 1.49
C ASP A 23 -17.39 -17.48 0.85
N GLY A 24 -16.61 -16.40 0.72
CA GLY A 24 -17.05 -15.15 0.15
C GLY A 24 -17.69 -14.17 1.16
N THR A 25 -17.87 -14.55 2.41
CA THR A 25 -18.35 -13.60 3.44
C THR A 25 -17.35 -12.50 3.67
N THR A 26 -17.85 -11.29 3.88
CA THR A 26 -17.02 -10.09 4.06
C THR A 26 -17.15 -9.52 5.46
N ARG A 27 -16.05 -8.97 5.97
CA ARG A 27 -16.03 -8.22 7.21
C ARG A 27 -15.33 -6.90 6.99
N HIS A 28 -16.01 -5.81 7.33
CA HIS A 28 -15.40 -4.48 7.32
C HIS A 28 -14.32 -4.38 8.40
N LEU A 29 -13.19 -3.78 8.05
CA LEU A 29 -12.09 -3.47 8.95
C LEU A 29 -12.02 -1.96 9.13
N ASP A 30 -12.25 -1.49 10.36
CA ASP A 30 -12.02 -0.10 10.71
C ASP A 30 -10.57 0.11 11.16
N ARG A 31 -10.22 1.34 11.49
CA ARG A 31 -8.88 1.75 11.92
C ARG A 31 -8.35 0.93 13.11
N SER A 32 -9.23 0.46 13.99
CA SER A 32 -8.82 -0.30 15.19
C SER A 32 -8.53 -1.77 14.91
N ALA A 33 -8.97 -2.29 13.76
CA ALA A 33 -8.88 -3.71 13.43
C ALA A 33 -7.51 -4.11 12.83
N PHE A 34 -6.76 -3.16 12.29
CA PHE A 34 -5.47 -3.43 11.68
C PHE A 34 -4.49 -2.26 11.80
N SER A 35 -3.22 -2.55 11.60
CA SER A 35 -2.17 -1.55 11.45
C SER A 35 -1.35 -1.80 10.20
N VAL A 36 -0.79 -0.74 9.64
CA VAL A 36 0.15 -0.79 8.52
C VAL A 36 1.42 -0.06 8.92
N GLU A 37 2.53 -0.77 8.90
CA GLU A 37 3.86 -0.22 9.15
C GLU A 37 4.66 -0.23 7.85
N VAL A 38 5.26 0.91 7.50
CA VAL A 38 6.20 1.01 6.38
C VAL A 38 7.56 0.51 6.85
N THR A 39 8.11 -0.48 6.15
CA THR A 39 9.38 -1.13 6.54
C THR A 39 10.56 -0.74 5.66
N ASP A 40 10.30 -0.16 4.48
CA ASP A 40 11.33 0.29 3.55
C ASP A 40 10.80 1.41 2.65
N THR A 41 11.71 2.14 2.02
CA THR A 41 11.41 3.21 1.06
C THR A 41 12.25 3.05 -0.22
N TRP A 42 11.74 3.61 -1.32
CA TRP A 42 12.44 3.72 -2.58
C TRP A 42 12.25 5.11 -3.18
N THR A 43 13.35 5.69 -3.67
CA THR A 43 13.32 7.00 -4.32
C THR A 43 13.42 6.83 -5.83
N SER A 44 12.46 7.39 -6.55
CA SER A 44 12.45 7.36 -8.01
C SER A 44 13.63 8.16 -8.57
N PRO A 45 14.47 7.56 -9.42
CA PRO A 45 15.51 8.32 -10.14
C PRO A 45 14.93 9.24 -11.22
N THR A 46 13.69 9.01 -11.63
CA THR A 46 13.00 9.78 -12.68
C THR A 46 12.33 11.03 -12.12
N THR A 47 11.57 10.89 -11.03
CA THR A 47 10.75 11.98 -10.47
C THR A 47 11.32 12.56 -9.18
N GLY A 48 12.22 11.86 -8.49
CA GLY A 48 12.69 12.19 -7.16
C GLY A 48 11.69 11.91 -6.05
N ALA A 49 10.53 11.34 -6.36
CA ALA A 49 9.52 10.97 -5.36
C ALA A 49 10.04 9.84 -4.47
N GLU A 50 9.82 9.96 -3.17
CA GLU A 50 10.07 8.87 -2.22
C GLU A 50 8.78 8.13 -1.94
N TYR A 51 8.80 6.83 -2.22
CA TYR A 51 7.68 5.93 -2.01
C TYR A 51 7.95 4.97 -0.85
N PRO A 52 6.92 4.62 -0.07
CA PRO A 52 6.98 3.39 0.72
C PRO A 52 7.26 2.20 -0.21
N ALA A 53 8.12 1.29 0.22
CA ALA A 53 8.54 0.15 -0.60
C ALA A 53 8.68 -1.14 0.22
N GLY A 54 7.84 -1.30 1.20
CA GLY A 54 7.74 -2.46 2.06
C GLY A 54 6.76 -2.17 3.19
N TRP A 55 5.97 -3.17 3.59
CA TRP A 55 4.94 -3.01 4.61
C TRP A 55 4.81 -4.25 5.45
N THR A 56 4.48 -4.03 6.72
CA THR A 56 3.90 -5.07 7.59
C THR A 56 2.48 -4.67 7.94
N ILE A 57 1.53 -5.53 7.59
CA ILE A 57 0.12 -5.38 7.94
C ILE A 57 -0.20 -6.37 9.04
N SER A 58 -0.74 -5.88 10.16
CA SER A 58 -1.12 -6.70 11.31
C SER A 58 -2.60 -6.62 11.58
N LEU A 59 -3.24 -7.77 11.68
CA LEU A 59 -4.64 -7.93 12.06
C LEU A 59 -4.69 -8.80 13.36
N PRO A 60 -4.58 -8.17 14.55
CA PRO A 60 -4.47 -8.93 15.80
C PRO A 60 -5.68 -9.82 16.08
N GLY A 61 -6.89 -9.37 15.72
CA GLY A 61 -8.12 -10.16 15.89
C GLY A 61 -8.18 -11.43 15.04
N GLU A 62 -7.34 -11.54 14.01
CA GLU A 62 -7.22 -12.71 13.13
C GLU A 62 -5.93 -13.51 13.40
N ASP A 63 -5.11 -13.06 14.35
CA ASP A 63 -3.73 -13.56 14.53
C ASP A 63 -2.98 -13.65 13.20
N LEU A 64 -3.12 -12.59 12.37
CA LEU A 64 -2.59 -12.50 11.02
C LEU A 64 -1.58 -11.37 10.91
N THR A 65 -0.41 -11.69 10.41
CA THR A 65 0.63 -10.72 10.03
C THR A 65 1.03 -10.95 8.59
N ILE A 66 1.09 -9.89 7.79
CA ILE A 66 1.41 -9.94 6.36
C ILE A 66 2.57 -9.01 6.09
N ASP A 67 3.68 -9.55 5.61
CA ASP A 67 4.80 -8.77 5.10
C ASP A 67 4.72 -8.68 3.58
N LEU A 68 4.78 -7.46 3.08
CA LEU A 68 4.77 -7.13 1.65
C LEU A 68 6.10 -6.50 1.25
N ARG A 69 6.65 -6.95 0.14
CA ARG A 69 7.79 -6.33 -0.53
C ARG A 69 7.53 -6.24 -2.03
N PRO A 70 7.84 -5.11 -2.68
CA PRO A 70 7.74 -5.01 -4.13
C PRO A 70 8.53 -6.12 -4.83
N THR A 71 7.95 -6.72 -5.86
CA THR A 71 8.67 -7.68 -6.71
C THR A 71 9.77 -6.99 -7.51
N VAL A 72 9.52 -5.71 -7.87
CA VAL A 72 10.47 -4.80 -8.53
C VAL A 72 10.36 -3.45 -7.83
N ALA A 73 11.49 -2.79 -7.56
CA ALA A 73 11.47 -1.51 -6.86
C ALA A 73 10.81 -0.40 -7.70
N ASP A 74 11.20 -0.31 -8.97
CA ASP A 74 10.67 0.70 -9.89
C ASP A 74 9.41 0.18 -10.59
N GLN A 75 8.25 0.53 -10.03
CA GLN A 75 6.93 0.30 -10.60
C GLN A 75 6.19 1.64 -10.74
N GLU A 76 6.94 2.74 -10.84
CA GLU A 76 6.40 4.06 -11.07
C GLU A 76 5.92 4.21 -12.50
N LEU A 77 4.75 4.82 -12.66
CA LEU A 77 4.13 5.17 -13.93
C LEU A 77 3.99 6.69 -14.00
N ASP A 78 4.70 7.29 -14.92
CA ASP A 78 4.63 8.72 -15.18
C ASP A 78 3.71 8.97 -16.39
N THR A 79 2.47 9.33 -16.11
CA THR A 79 1.47 9.63 -17.13
C THR A 79 1.17 11.13 -17.24
N ARG A 80 2.10 11.98 -16.81
CA ARG A 80 1.92 13.45 -16.83
C ARG A 80 1.62 14.00 -18.20
N ALA A 81 2.17 13.38 -19.25
CA ALA A 81 1.93 13.79 -20.63
C ALA A 81 0.51 13.49 -21.13
N THR A 82 -0.22 12.60 -20.47
CA THR A 82 -1.55 12.16 -20.89
C THR A 82 -2.63 12.45 -19.86
N THR A 83 -2.47 11.97 -18.64
CA THR A 83 -3.49 12.12 -17.58
C THR A 83 -3.08 13.09 -16.48
N GLY A 84 -1.84 13.59 -16.49
CA GLY A 84 -1.34 14.53 -15.50
C GLY A 84 -0.95 13.89 -14.18
N VAL A 85 -0.89 12.57 -14.08
CA VAL A 85 -0.70 11.85 -12.82
C VAL A 85 0.60 11.04 -12.86
N VAL A 86 1.27 10.99 -11.70
CA VAL A 86 2.35 10.04 -11.42
C VAL A 86 1.89 9.16 -10.26
N TYR A 87 2.00 7.86 -10.44
CA TYR A 87 1.66 6.90 -9.40
C TYR A 87 2.62 5.71 -9.44
N TRP A 88 2.68 4.99 -8.34
CA TRP A 88 3.42 3.74 -8.24
C TRP A 88 2.43 2.63 -7.94
N GLU A 89 2.43 1.59 -8.75
CA GLU A 89 1.58 0.42 -8.50
C GLU A 89 2.28 -0.85 -8.96
N GLY A 90 2.12 -1.90 -8.19
CA GLY A 90 2.73 -3.15 -8.61
C GLY A 90 2.55 -4.32 -7.66
N SER A 91 3.00 -5.46 -8.17
CA SER A 91 2.93 -6.73 -7.47
C SER A 91 3.90 -6.78 -6.30
N GLN A 92 3.53 -7.59 -5.30
CA GLN A 92 4.29 -7.77 -4.08
C GLN A 92 4.66 -9.23 -3.88
N VAL A 93 5.83 -9.45 -3.29
CA VAL A 93 6.14 -10.71 -2.63
C VAL A 93 5.45 -10.71 -1.28
N VAL A 94 4.67 -11.75 -1.00
CA VAL A 94 3.90 -11.88 0.23
C VAL A 94 4.51 -12.96 1.12
N ARG A 95 4.74 -12.62 2.38
CA ARG A 95 5.01 -13.57 3.45
C ARG A 95 4.04 -13.27 4.59
N ALA A 96 3.31 -14.27 5.00
CA ALA A 96 2.32 -14.09 6.06
C ALA A 96 2.39 -15.24 7.06
N THR A 97 1.88 -14.96 8.27
CA THR A 97 1.63 -15.98 9.28
C THR A 97 0.23 -15.76 9.84
N ARG A 98 -0.50 -16.86 10.02
CA ARG A 98 -1.79 -16.87 10.70
C ARG A 98 -1.82 -17.99 11.71
N ASP A 99 -2.18 -17.69 12.97
CA ASP A 99 -2.14 -18.67 14.06
C ASP A 99 -0.78 -19.37 14.17
N GLY A 100 0.32 -18.64 13.88
CA GLY A 100 1.68 -19.16 13.86
C GLY A 100 2.03 -20.02 12.64
N ILE A 101 1.11 -20.19 11.69
CA ILE A 101 1.30 -21.01 10.48
C ILE A 101 1.70 -20.12 9.31
N PRO A 102 2.82 -20.40 8.62
CA PRO A 102 3.22 -19.64 7.44
C PRO A 102 2.20 -19.77 6.30
N LEU A 103 1.89 -18.62 5.67
CA LEU A 103 1.03 -18.52 4.51
C LEU A 103 1.75 -17.77 3.38
N GLY A 104 1.56 -18.24 2.16
CA GLY A 104 1.90 -17.48 0.96
C GLY A 104 0.67 -16.79 0.38
N GLY A 105 0.89 -15.95 -0.61
CA GLY A 105 -0.21 -15.28 -1.29
C GLY A 105 0.27 -14.34 -2.37
N GLN A 106 -0.66 -13.56 -2.88
CA GLN A 106 -0.42 -12.51 -3.87
C GLN A 106 -1.00 -11.20 -3.37
N ALA A 107 -0.32 -10.10 -3.68
CA ALA A 107 -0.79 -8.77 -3.34
C ALA A 107 -0.40 -7.76 -4.41
N TYR A 108 -1.14 -6.67 -4.44
CA TYR A 108 -0.93 -5.53 -5.30
C TYR A 108 -1.07 -4.25 -4.47
N VAL A 109 -0.15 -3.31 -4.66
CA VAL A 109 -0.17 -2.02 -3.95
C VAL A 109 -0.22 -0.90 -4.96
N GLU A 110 -1.07 0.08 -4.71
CA GLU A 110 -1.17 1.32 -5.46
C GLU A 110 -0.89 2.50 -4.54
N LEU A 111 -0.02 3.41 -4.99
CA LEU A 111 0.38 4.63 -4.29
C LEU A 111 0.21 5.83 -5.20
N THR A 112 -0.54 6.84 -4.74
CA THR A 112 -0.75 8.10 -5.43
C THR A 112 -0.43 9.28 -4.51
N GLY A 113 -0.06 10.44 -5.09
CA GLY A 113 0.18 11.66 -4.33
C GLY A 113 1.57 11.75 -3.68
N TYR A 114 2.53 10.93 -4.09
CA TYR A 114 3.91 10.97 -3.59
C TYR A 114 4.85 11.77 -4.50
N ALA A 115 4.58 11.80 -5.80
CA ALA A 115 5.38 12.59 -6.73
C ALA A 115 5.07 14.09 -6.61
N PRO A 116 6.05 14.97 -6.88
CA PRO A 116 5.79 16.40 -6.90
C PRO A 116 4.69 16.75 -7.90
N THR A 117 3.70 17.52 -7.45
CA THR A 117 2.68 18.06 -8.35
C THR A 117 3.35 19.16 -9.19
N ILE A 118 3.41 18.96 -10.51
CA ILE A 118 3.71 20.07 -11.41
C ILE A 118 2.44 20.91 -11.46
N LEU A 119 2.43 22.01 -10.71
CA LEU A 119 1.44 23.04 -10.95
C LEU A 119 1.67 23.50 -12.37
N ALA A 120 0.67 23.34 -13.23
CA ALA A 120 0.69 23.96 -14.53
C ALA A 120 0.94 25.46 -14.29
N GLY A 121 2.05 25.97 -14.81
CA GLY A 121 2.37 27.38 -14.73
C GLY A 121 1.23 28.22 -15.35
N PRO A 122 1.17 29.51 -15.04
CA PRO A 122 0.18 30.39 -15.60
C PRO A 122 0.22 30.42 -17.12
#